data_92c1ce04ceff7f0f3e88818645c6eba9
#
_entry.id   92c1ce04ceff7f0f3e88818645c6eba9
#
_cell.length_a   1.000
_cell.length_b   1.000
_cell.length_c   1.000
_cell.angle_alpha   90.00
_cell.angle_beta   90.00
_cell.angle_gamma   90.00
#
_symmetry.space_group_name_H-M   'P 1'
#
loop_
_entity.id
_entity.type
_entity.pdbx_description
1 polymer ?
#
loop_
_entity_poly.entity_id
_entity_poly.type
_entity_poly.pdbx_seq_one_letter_code
_entity_poly.pdbx_strand_id
1 'polypeptide(L)'
;MTVVDLTSKRLAAVAAAASAAGLAAKGQQKGQQTKAAIVDAALGLATQIGLEGLSIGALAEVMRMSKSGVFAHFGSREELQISVIREYHARFEEEVFFPALQMERGLPRLRAMFQNWMNRTSIEIDSGCLYISGAVEFDDRPGPVRDALAGSVKTWLAAMVRAVVQAKEEGHLRGDADEHQMAFEIHGLILALHFEARFMKTPGSTVRAHTGFAHILARYGSAATEPKKSADISRAKRPPAK
;
A
#
# COMPACT_ATOMS: atom_id res chain seq x y z
N MET A 1 -9.88 -37.94 54.71
CA MET A 1 -9.92 -36.91 53.63
C MET A 1 -10.76 -37.49 52.51
N THR A 2 -12.00 -37.04 52.39
CA THR A 2 -13.03 -37.66 51.53
C THR A 2 -12.84 -37.24 50.07
N VAL A 3 -13.15 -38.14 49.11
CA VAL A 3 -13.05 -37.96 47.63
C VAL A 3 -13.77 -36.68 47.19
N VAL A 4 -14.79 -36.21 47.88
CA VAL A 4 -15.58 -34.99 47.63
C VAL A 4 -14.72 -33.70 47.79
N ASP A 5 -13.78 -33.68 48.74
CA ASP A 5 -12.93 -32.51 49.02
C ASP A 5 -11.87 -32.30 47.91
N LEU A 6 -11.37 -33.37 47.32
CA LEU A 6 -10.42 -33.33 46.20
C LEU A 6 -11.05 -32.85 44.88
N THR A 7 -12.33 -33.18 44.64
CA THR A 7 -13.07 -32.77 43.44
C THR A 7 -13.41 -31.27 43.51
N SER A 8 -13.82 -30.79 44.69
CA SER A 8 -14.13 -29.37 44.92
C SER A 8 -12.89 -28.47 44.75
N LYS A 9 -11.73 -28.91 45.29
CA LYS A 9 -10.45 -28.17 45.10
C LYS A 9 -9.97 -28.13 43.66
N ARG A 10 -10.16 -29.22 42.90
CA ARG A 10 -9.83 -29.27 41.47
C ARG A 10 -10.73 -28.35 40.65
N LEU A 11 -12.03 -28.32 40.89
CA LEU A 11 -12.97 -27.40 40.22
C LEU A 11 -12.65 -25.94 40.52
N ALA A 12 -12.32 -25.59 41.76
CA ALA A 12 -11.92 -24.25 42.14
C ALA A 12 -10.62 -23.82 41.45
N ALA A 13 -9.62 -24.72 41.34
CA ALA A 13 -8.37 -24.45 40.64
C ALA A 13 -8.59 -24.23 39.12
N VAL A 14 -9.46 -25.01 38.46
CA VAL A 14 -9.82 -24.84 37.05
C VAL A 14 -10.55 -23.52 36.80
N ALA A 15 -11.49 -23.15 37.68
CA ALA A 15 -12.21 -21.87 37.59
C ALA A 15 -11.28 -20.66 37.80
N ALA A 16 -10.31 -20.75 38.76
CA ALA A 16 -9.31 -19.72 38.98
C ALA A 16 -8.36 -19.58 37.77
N ALA A 17 -7.92 -20.69 37.15
CA ALA A 17 -7.10 -20.68 35.95
C ALA A 17 -7.85 -20.08 34.74
N ALA A 18 -9.13 -20.42 34.56
CA ALA A 18 -9.96 -19.84 33.48
C ALA A 18 -10.19 -18.33 33.66
N SER A 19 -10.40 -17.87 34.89
CA SER A 19 -10.54 -16.46 35.22
C SER A 19 -9.24 -15.69 35.00
N ALA A 20 -8.09 -16.25 35.38
CA ALA A 20 -6.78 -15.67 35.15
C ALA A 20 -6.46 -15.58 33.63
N ALA A 21 -6.79 -16.63 32.86
CA ALA A 21 -6.65 -16.64 31.42
C ALA A 21 -7.54 -15.57 30.74
N GLY A 22 -8.79 -15.42 31.22
CA GLY A 22 -9.70 -14.38 30.73
C GLY A 22 -9.23 -12.95 31.01
N LEU A 23 -8.65 -12.71 32.22
CA LEU A 23 -8.05 -11.42 32.56
C LEU A 23 -6.79 -11.13 31.73
N ALA A 24 -5.93 -12.13 31.50
CA ALA A 24 -4.75 -12.02 30.67
C ALA A 24 -5.12 -11.73 29.22
N ALA A 25 -6.14 -12.41 28.67
CA ALA A 25 -6.63 -12.16 27.31
C ALA A 25 -7.18 -10.74 27.14
N LYS A 26 -7.96 -10.24 28.10
CA LYS A 26 -8.46 -8.85 28.11
C LYS A 26 -7.31 -7.83 28.21
N GLY A 27 -6.30 -8.09 29.04
CA GLY A 27 -5.11 -7.25 29.15
C GLY A 27 -4.30 -7.21 27.85
N GLN A 28 -4.13 -8.35 27.20
CA GLN A 28 -3.43 -8.47 25.94
C GLN A 28 -4.19 -7.75 24.80
N GLN A 29 -5.52 -7.89 24.73
CA GLN A 29 -6.35 -7.20 23.77
C GLN A 29 -6.27 -5.67 23.94
N LYS A 30 -6.33 -5.17 25.18
CA LYS A 30 -6.17 -3.74 25.48
C LYS A 30 -4.77 -3.24 25.07
N GLY A 31 -3.73 -4.04 25.34
CA GLY A 31 -2.35 -3.71 24.91
C GLY A 31 -2.21 -3.62 23.39
N GLN A 32 -2.83 -4.55 22.64
CA GLN A 32 -2.84 -4.52 21.18
C GLN A 32 -3.61 -3.32 20.63
N GLN A 33 -4.77 -2.99 21.19
CA GLN A 33 -5.53 -1.79 20.80
C GLN A 33 -4.73 -0.50 21.04
N THR A 34 -4.05 -0.41 22.18
CA THR A 34 -3.19 0.73 22.49
C THR A 34 -2.03 0.81 21.50
N LYS A 35 -1.37 -0.31 21.19
CA LYS A 35 -0.28 -0.35 20.20
C LYS A 35 -0.76 0.11 18.82
N ALA A 36 -1.92 -0.35 18.36
CA ALA A 36 -2.51 0.06 17.09
C ALA A 36 -2.80 1.58 17.06
N ALA A 37 -3.37 2.14 18.12
CA ALA A 37 -3.60 3.58 18.23
C ALA A 37 -2.30 4.40 18.21
N ILE A 38 -1.24 3.88 18.83
CA ILE A 38 0.09 4.52 18.80
C ILE A 38 0.67 4.48 17.38
N VAL A 39 0.56 3.35 16.68
CA VAL A 39 1.05 3.21 15.28
C VAL A 39 0.28 4.14 14.34
N ASP A 40 -1.03 4.27 14.51
CA ASP A 40 -1.85 5.20 13.72
C ASP A 40 -1.41 6.65 13.91
N ALA A 41 -1.26 7.10 15.15
CA ALA A 41 -0.75 8.43 15.45
C ALA A 41 0.68 8.66 14.94
N ALA A 42 1.54 7.63 15.05
CA ALA A 42 2.92 7.65 14.57
C ALA A 42 2.97 7.76 13.03
N LEU A 43 2.08 7.07 12.33
CA LEU A 43 1.96 7.18 10.88
C LEU A 43 1.57 8.60 10.46
N GLY A 44 0.54 9.20 11.09
CA GLY A 44 0.18 10.59 10.84
C GLY A 44 1.30 11.58 11.12
N LEU A 45 2.09 11.34 12.16
CA LEU A 45 3.26 12.18 12.49
C LEU A 45 4.39 11.97 11.45
N ALA A 46 4.69 10.73 11.06
CA ALA A 46 5.75 10.42 10.11
C ALA A 46 5.51 11.02 8.72
N THR A 47 4.25 11.18 8.28
CA THR A 47 3.94 11.86 7.01
C THR A 47 4.24 13.36 7.05
N GLN A 48 4.33 13.96 8.23
CA GLN A 48 4.61 15.39 8.42
C GLN A 48 6.09 15.68 8.66
N ILE A 49 6.75 14.89 9.51
CA ILE A 49 8.13 15.15 9.96
C ILE A 49 9.14 14.12 9.44
N GLY A 50 8.71 13.16 8.62
CA GLY A 50 9.52 12.05 8.14
C GLY A 50 9.65 10.91 9.15
N LEU A 51 10.07 9.75 8.66
CA LEU A 51 10.37 8.58 9.50
C LEU A 51 11.56 8.85 10.43
N GLU A 52 12.57 9.56 9.94
CA GLU A 52 13.74 9.92 10.75
C GLU A 52 13.39 10.91 11.87
N GLY A 53 12.40 11.78 11.67
CA GLY A 53 11.89 12.68 12.71
C GLY A 53 11.09 11.98 13.80
N LEU A 54 10.61 10.76 13.54
CA LEU A 54 9.78 10.02 14.48
C LEU A 54 10.58 9.54 15.68
N SER A 55 10.16 9.93 16.89
CA SER A 55 10.79 9.52 18.14
C SER A 55 9.75 9.10 19.18
N ILE A 56 10.17 8.22 20.12
CA ILE A 56 9.35 7.82 21.27
C ILE A 56 8.89 9.05 22.08
N GLY A 57 9.76 10.07 22.19
CA GLY A 57 9.45 11.30 22.92
C GLY A 57 8.35 12.12 22.26
N ALA A 58 8.49 12.43 20.96
CA ALA A 58 7.50 13.18 20.20
C ALA A 58 6.13 12.46 20.20
N LEU A 59 6.14 11.13 20.05
CA LEU A 59 4.93 10.33 20.06
C LEU A 59 4.25 10.28 21.45
N ALA A 60 5.03 10.21 22.52
CA ALA A 60 4.53 10.26 23.89
C ALA A 60 3.77 11.58 24.16
N GLU A 61 4.28 12.69 23.66
CA GLU A 61 3.61 14.01 23.75
C GLU A 61 2.28 14.02 23.00
N VAL A 62 2.27 13.58 21.73
CA VAL A 62 1.05 13.51 20.91
C VAL A 62 0.00 12.61 21.56
N MET A 63 0.40 11.46 22.08
CA MET A 63 -0.50 10.48 22.71
C MET A 63 -0.86 10.80 24.17
N ARG A 64 -0.26 11.82 24.76
CA ARG A 64 -0.37 12.15 26.21
C ARG A 64 -0.05 10.95 27.09
N MET A 65 0.99 10.21 26.72
CA MET A 65 1.50 9.05 27.43
C MET A 65 2.88 9.34 28.03
N SER A 66 3.32 8.51 28.98
CA SER A 66 4.72 8.54 29.40
C SER A 66 5.63 7.94 28.31
N LYS A 67 6.87 8.40 28.21
CA LYS A 67 7.87 7.82 27.29
C LYS A 67 8.06 6.31 27.54
N SER A 68 8.07 5.90 28.81
CA SER A 68 8.15 4.48 29.19
C SER A 68 6.92 3.68 28.76
N GLY A 69 5.72 4.29 28.77
CA GLY A 69 4.50 3.66 28.29
C GLY A 69 4.53 3.38 26.80
N VAL A 70 4.99 4.34 25.99
CA VAL A 70 5.18 4.13 24.54
C VAL A 70 6.30 3.12 24.29
N PHE A 71 7.45 3.25 24.98
CA PHE A 71 8.60 2.34 24.83
C PHE A 71 8.22 0.88 25.11
N ALA A 72 7.36 0.63 26.09
CA ALA A 72 6.91 -0.72 26.43
C ALA A 72 6.21 -1.48 25.28
N HIS A 73 5.66 -0.75 24.29
CA HIS A 73 5.01 -1.34 23.12
C HIS A 73 5.96 -1.68 21.97
N PHE A 74 7.13 -1.03 21.90
CA PHE A 74 8.03 -1.16 20.74
C PHE A 74 9.46 -1.59 21.13
N GLY A 75 9.92 -1.28 22.33
CA GLY A 75 11.28 -1.60 22.78
C GLY A 75 12.39 -0.75 22.16
N SER A 76 12.19 -0.20 20.96
CA SER A 76 13.15 0.66 20.30
C SER A 76 12.46 1.65 19.35
N ARG A 77 13.20 2.69 18.95
CA ARG A 77 12.78 3.62 17.90
C ARG A 77 12.68 2.92 16.54
N GLU A 78 13.61 2.05 16.23
CA GLU A 78 13.64 1.29 14.97
C GLU A 78 12.40 0.40 14.85
N GLU A 79 12.00 -0.32 15.89
CA GLU A 79 10.81 -1.17 15.85
C GLU A 79 9.52 -0.34 15.74
N LEU A 80 9.48 0.86 16.31
CA LEU A 80 8.40 1.82 16.07
C LEU A 80 8.34 2.22 14.60
N GLN A 81 9.46 2.62 13.98
CA GLN A 81 9.54 3.00 12.57
C GLN A 81 9.14 1.83 11.65
N ILE A 82 9.61 0.62 11.93
CA ILE A 82 9.23 -0.60 11.18
C ILE A 82 7.72 -0.89 11.32
N SER A 83 7.16 -0.71 12.52
CA SER A 83 5.72 -0.87 12.74
C SER A 83 4.90 0.14 11.91
N VAL A 84 5.36 1.37 11.80
CA VAL A 84 4.74 2.41 10.95
C VAL A 84 4.84 2.04 9.47
N ILE A 85 5.98 1.55 9.00
CA ILE A 85 6.16 1.08 7.61
C ILE A 85 5.20 -0.06 7.30
N ARG A 86 5.07 -1.05 8.20
CA ARG A 86 4.15 -2.19 8.03
C ARG A 86 2.69 -1.73 7.97
N GLU A 87 2.29 -0.82 8.83
CA GLU A 87 0.94 -0.26 8.84
C GLU A 87 0.65 0.53 7.55
N TYR A 88 1.60 1.35 7.11
CA TYR A 88 1.47 2.07 5.85
C TYR A 88 1.33 1.11 4.66
N HIS A 89 2.10 0.02 4.65
CA HIS A 89 2.03 -0.99 3.60
C HIS A 89 0.68 -1.72 3.61
N ALA A 90 0.18 -2.11 4.78
CA ALA A 90 -1.13 -2.76 4.90
C ALA A 90 -2.25 -1.86 4.35
N ARG A 91 -2.27 -0.57 4.71
CA ARG A 91 -3.24 0.40 4.16
C ARG A 91 -3.07 0.59 2.66
N PHE A 92 -1.83 0.60 2.17
CA PHE A 92 -1.56 0.65 0.73
C PHE A 92 -2.14 -0.57 0.01
N GLU A 93 -1.99 -1.76 0.56
CA GLU A 93 -2.57 -2.97 -0.03
C GLU A 93 -4.11 -2.92 -0.01
N GLU A 94 -4.72 -2.47 1.09
CA GLU A 94 -6.17 -2.34 1.22
C GLU A 94 -6.77 -1.31 0.25
N GLU A 95 -6.07 -0.22 -0.03
CA GLU A 95 -6.58 0.85 -0.88
C GLU A 95 -6.22 0.66 -2.36
N VAL A 96 -5.08 0.05 -2.67
CA VAL A 96 -4.55 -0.03 -4.03
C VAL A 96 -4.61 -1.43 -4.60
N PHE A 97 -4.15 -2.44 -3.85
CA PHE A 97 -3.95 -3.79 -4.38
C PHE A 97 -5.21 -4.65 -4.29
N PHE A 98 -5.79 -4.83 -3.11
CA PHE A 98 -6.93 -5.73 -2.93
C PHE A 98 -8.17 -5.34 -3.73
N PRO A 99 -8.55 -4.05 -3.89
CA PRO A 99 -9.64 -3.68 -4.77
C PRO A 99 -9.37 -4.03 -6.24
N ALA A 100 -8.12 -3.93 -6.70
CA ALA A 100 -7.77 -4.30 -8.05
C ALA A 100 -7.88 -5.81 -8.32
N LEU A 101 -7.73 -6.66 -7.30
CA LEU A 101 -7.92 -8.11 -7.43
C LEU A 101 -9.36 -8.51 -7.74
N GLN A 102 -10.34 -7.64 -7.50
CA GLN A 102 -11.74 -7.87 -7.87
C GLN A 102 -11.99 -7.70 -9.37
N MET A 103 -11.05 -7.07 -10.09
CA MET A 103 -11.14 -6.92 -11.53
C MET A 103 -10.68 -8.20 -12.24
N GLU A 104 -11.17 -8.39 -13.46
CA GLU A 104 -10.72 -9.47 -14.33
C GLU A 104 -9.20 -9.49 -14.47
N ARG A 105 -8.66 -10.70 -14.58
CA ARG A 105 -7.23 -10.92 -14.74
C ARG A 105 -6.70 -10.23 -16.01
N GLY A 106 -5.47 -9.73 -15.94
CA GLY A 106 -4.81 -9.09 -17.06
C GLY A 106 -4.96 -7.57 -17.09
N LEU A 107 -5.20 -6.98 -18.25
CA LEU A 107 -5.22 -5.52 -18.44
C LEU A 107 -6.26 -4.79 -17.56
N PRO A 108 -7.48 -5.31 -17.34
CA PRO A 108 -8.44 -4.66 -16.43
C PRO A 108 -7.86 -4.49 -15.01
N ARG A 109 -7.22 -5.55 -14.48
CA ARG A 109 -6.56 -5.51 -13.16
C ARG A 109 -5.40 -4.54 -13.12
N LEU A 110 -4.53 -4.54 -14.13
CA LEU A 110 -3.40 -3.61 -14.22
C LEU A 110 -3.86 -2.14 -14.26
N ARG A 111 -4.94 -1.86 -15.02
CA ARG A 111 -5.57 -0.52 -15.04
C ARG A 111 -6.11 -0.12 -13.68
N ALA A 112 -6.77 -1.02 -12.98
CA ALA A 112 -7.29 -0.78 -11.64
C ALA A 112 -6.17 -0.52 -10.63
N MET A 113 -5.08 -1.30 -10.67
CA MET A 113 -3.90 -1.07 -9.82
C MET A 113 -3.32 0.34 -10.04
N PHE A 114 -3.15 0.76 -11.29
CA PHE A 114 -2.68 2.10 -11.59
C PHE A 114 -3.66 3.18 -11.14
N GLN A 115 -4.96 3.04 -11.43
CA GLN A 115 -5.97 4.01 -11.04
C GLN A 115 -6.09 4.18 -9.51
N ASN A 116 -6.10 3.06 -8.78
CA ASN A 116 -6.13 3.09 -7.31
C ASN A 116 -4.88 3.77 -6.75
N TRP A 117 -3.71 3.51 -7.34
CA TRP A 117 -2.47 4.18 -6.94
C TRP A 117 -2.51 5.69 -7.25
N MET A 118 -3.04 6.10 -8.41
CA MET A 118 -3.27 7.51 -8.73
C MET A 118 -4.20 8.19 -7.72
N ASN A 119 -5.30 7.52 -7.33
CA ASN A 119 -6.24 8.03 -6.33
C ASN A 119 -5.55 8.24 -4.97
N ARG A 120 -4.77 7.25 -4.52
CA ARG A 120 -3.98 7.37 -3.29
C ARG A 120 -2.94 8.48 -3.39
N THR A 121 -2.21 8.56 -4.50
CA THR A 121 -1.21 9.62 -4.72
C THR A 121 -1.85 11.00 -4.67
N SER A 122 -3.09 11.18 -5.14
CA SER A 122 -3.80 12.47 -5.06
C SER A 122 -4.00 12.94 -3.62
N ILE A 123 -4.23 12.02 -2.68
CA ILE A 123 -4.30 12.32 -1.24
C ILE A 123 -2.90 12.61 -0.68
N GLU A 124 -1.90 11.83 -1.11
CA GLU A 124 -0.53 11.95 -0.64
C GLU A 124 0.21 13.20 -1.16
N ILE A 125 -0.31 13.87 -2.20
CA ILE A 125 0.18 15.19 -2.63
C ILE A 125 0.12 16.18 -1.46
N ASP A 126 -0.90 16.13 -0.63
CA ASP A 126 -1.04 17.02 0.52
C ASP A 126 -0.40 16.44 1.80
N SER A 127 -0.61 15.18 2.08
CA SER A 127 -0.15 14.54 3.33
C SER A 127 1.29 14.01 3.29
N GLY A 128 1.83 13.65 2.13
CA GLY A 128 3.13 13.00 1.95
C GLY A 128 3.02 11.49 1.72
N CYS A 129 3.99 10.94 0.96
CA CYS A 129 4.13 9.52 0.67
C CYS A 129 5.31 8.95 1.46
N LEU A 130 5.02 8.02 2.38
CA LEU A 130 6.04 7.42 3.24
C LEU A 130 7.08 6.63 2.44
N TYR A 131 6.69 6.01 1.32
CA TYR A 131 7.64 5.29 0.47
C TYR A 131 8.65 6.22 -0.20
N ILE A 132 8.19 7.38 -0.69
CA ILE A 132 9.05 8.32 -1.40
C ILE A 132 9.94 9.09 -0.42
N SER A 133 9.36 9.68 0.64
CA SER A 133 10.14 10.42 1.64
C SER A 133 11.09 9.51 2.39
N GLY A 134 10.61 8.34 2.84
CA GLY A 134 11.44 7.37 3.54
C GLY A 134 12.57 6.80 2.69
N ALA A 135 12.37 6.61 1.38
CA ALA A 135 13.46 6.20 0.49
C ALA A 135 14.59 7.22 0.50
N VAL A 136 14.26 8.52 0.39
CA VAL A 136 15.27 9.62 0.44
C VAL A 136 15.93 9.74 1.81
N GLU A 137 15.19 9.50 2.90
CA GLU A 137 15.74 9.57 4.27
C GLU A 137 16.69 8.41 4.60
N PHE A 138 16.49 7.23 3.96
CA PHE A 138 17.16 5.98 4.32
C PHE A 138 17.99 5.34 3.19
N ASP A 139 18.15 5.96 2.01
CA ASP A 139 18.94 5.42 0.90
C ASP A 139 20.40 5.12 1.31
N ASP A 140 21.05 6.04 2.02
CA ASP A 140 22.42 5.92 2.52
C ASP A 140 22.53 5.39 3.97
N ARG A 141 21.43 4.85 4.55
CA ARG A 141 21.39 4.37 5.93
C ARG A 141 21.04 2.88 6.00
N PRO A 142 22.02 1.98 5.79
CA PRO A 142 21.75 0.55 5.85
C PRO A 142 21.25 0.15 7.24
N GLY A 143 20.30 -0.79 7.30
CA GLY A 143 19.75 -1.29 8.56
C GLY A 143 18.29 -1.72 8.44
N PRO A 144 17.69 -2.19 9.56
CA PRO A 144 16.38 -2.83 9.54
C PRO A 144 15.24 -1.94 9.02
N VAL A 145 15.30 -0.63 9.27
CA VAL A 145 14.27 0.33 8.81
C VAL A 145 14.31 0.47 7.28
N ARG A 146 15.52 0.67 6.72
CA ARG A 146 15.73 0.71 5.27
C ARG A 146 15.26 -0.58 4.60
N ASP A 147 15.62 -1.72 5.20
CA ASP A 147 15.28 -3.03 4.64
C ASP A 147 13.77 -3.28 4.67
N ALA A 148 13.08 -2.89 5.73
CA ALA A 148 11.62 -2.97 5.82
C ALA A 148 10.94 -2.08 4.76
N LEU A 149 11.42 -0.86 4.58
CA LEU A 149 10.90 0.08 3.59
C LEU A 149 11.11 -0.43 2.16
N ALA A 150 12.36 -0.80 1.83
CA ALA A 150 12.71 -1.34 0.53
C ALA A 150 11.98 -2.66 0.24
N GLY A 151 11.79 -3.52 1.24
CA GLY A 151 11.01 -4.75 1.16
C GLY A 151 9.57 -4.50 0.77
N SER A 152 8.90 -3.54 1.41
CA SER A 152 7.52 -3.16 1.11
C SER A 152 7.36 -2.65 -0.34
N VAL A 153 8.26 -1.75 -0.78
CA VAL A 153 8.24 -1.23 -2.16
C VAL A 153 8.50 -2.36 -3.17
N LYS A 154 9.48 -3.24 -2.92
CA LYS A 154 9.77 -4.40 -3.79
C LYS A 154 8.58 -5.35 -3.89
N THR A 155 7.86 -5.60 -2.80
CA THR A 155 6.65 -6.44 -2.79
C THR A 155 5.59 -5.86 -3.73
N TRP A 156 5.34 -4.56 -3.66
CA TRP A 156 4.40 -3.87 -4.55
C TRP A 156 4.84 -3.94 -6.02
N LEU A 157 6.10 -3.63 -6.32
CA LEU A 157 6.61 -3.69 -7.69
C LEU A 157 6.55 -5.11 -8.26
N ALA A 158 6.82 -6.14 -7.46
CA ALA A 158 6.66 -7.53 -7.88
C ALA A 158 5.20 -7.89 -8.17
N ALA A 159 4.23 -7.33 -7.43
CA ALA A 159 2.82 -7.51 -7.73
C ALA A 159 2.43 -6.84 -9.06
N MET A 160 3.00 -5.68 -9.36
CA MET A 160 2.79 -4.99 -10.64
C MET A 160 3.38 -5.77 -11.82
N VAL A 161 4.62 -6.26 -11.70
CA VAL A 161 5.25 -7.15 -12.71
C VAL A 161 4.35 -8.35 -12.97
N ARG A 162 3.83 -8.99 -11.92
CA ARG A 162 2.92 -10.13 -12.04
C ARG A 162 1.62 -9.78 -12.76
N ALA A 163 1.06 -8.58 -12.54
CA ALA A 163 -0.13 -8.11 -13.27
C ALA A 163 0.17 -7.89 -14.77
N VAL A 164 1.35 -7.41 -15.11
CA VAL A 164 1.81 -7.31 -16.51
C VAL A 164 1.96 -8.69 -17.14
N VAL A 165 2.59 -9.65 -16.46
CA VAL A 165 2.70 -11.05 -16.94
C VAL A 165 1.31 -11.63 -17.20
N GLN A 166 0.36 -11.45 -16.28
CA GLN A 166 -1.01 -11.89 -16.46
C GLN A 166 -1.69 -11.23 -17.67
N ALA A 167 -1.42 -9.95 -17.93
CA ALA A 167 -1.97 -9.27 -19.09
C ALA A 167 -1.37 -9.78 -20.42
N LYS A 168 -0.13 -10.27 -20.42
CA LYS A 168 0.48 -10.99 -21.57
C LYS A 168 -0.18 -12.35 -21.77
N GLU A 169 -0.36 -13.12 -20.72
CA GLU A 169 -1.01 -14.44 -20.76
C GLU A 169 -2.46 -14.40 -21.26
N GLU A 170 -3.19 -13.33 -20.94
CA GLU A 170 -4.55 -13.07 -21.44
C GLU A 170 -4.57 -12.48 -22.86
N GLY A 171 -3.42 -12.29 -23.51
CA GLY A 171 -3.32 -11.72 -24.85
C GLY A 171 -3.64 -10.22 -24.94
N HIS A 172 -3.75 -9.53 -23.81
CA HIS A 172 -4.00 -8.09 -23.77
C HIS A 172 -2.77 -7.26 -24.12
N LEU A 173 -1.59 -7.78 -23.83
CA LEU A 173 -0.30 -7.19 -24.17
C LEU A 173 0.45 -8.12 -25.13
N ARG A 174 1.39 -7.56 -25.89
CA ARG A 174 2.25 -8.34 -26.78
C ARG A 174 3.09 -9.34 -25.95
N GLY A 175 3.31 -10.51 -26.49
CA GLY A 175 4.07 -11.56 -25.83
C GLY A 175 5.55 -11.20 -25.56
N ASP A 176 6.11 -10.32 -26.41
CA ASP A 176 7.49 -9.79 -26.32
C ASP A 176 7.62 -8.56 -25.41
N ALA A 177 6.53 -8.09 -24.78
CA ALA A 177 6.58 -6.99 -23.83
C ALA A 177 7.47 -7.36 -22.62
N ASP A 178 8.42 -6.47 -22.31
CA ASP A 178 9.25 -6.61 -21.10
C ASP A 178 8.44 -6.13 -19.88
N GLU A 179 8.06 -7.07 -19.02
CA GLU A 179 7.27 -6.82 -17.83
C GLU A 179 8.00 -5.96 -16.80
N HIS A 180 9.31 -6.09 -16.68
CA HIS A 180 10.11 -5.29 -15.75
C HIS A 180 10.25 -3.86 -16.26
N GLN A 181 10.50 -3.67 -17.55
CA GLN A 181 10.55 -2.34 -18.17
C GLN A 181 9.20 -1.63 -18.06
N MET A 182 8.09 -2.33 -18.33
CA MET A 182 6.76 -1.75 -18.22
C MET A 182 6.42 -1.34 -16.78
N ALA A 183 6.75 -2.19 -15.80
CA ALA A 183 6.56 -1.87 -14.38
C ALA A 183 7.43 -0.68 -13.95
N PHE A 184 8.67 -0.58 -14.42
CA PHE A 184 9.58 0.54 -14.19
C PHE A 184 8.99 1.85 -14.73
N GLU A 185 8.48 1.86 -15.96
CA GLU A 185 7.86 3.03 -16.57
C GLU A 185 6.61 3.48 -15.81
N ILE A 186 5.74 2.55 -15.40
CA ILE A 186 4.54 2.85 -14.61
C ILE A 186 4.95 3.44 -13.24
N HIS A 187 5.94 2.84 -12.58
CA HIS A 187 6.46 3.37 -11.31
C HIS A 187 7.04 4.78 -11.50
N GLY A 188 7.81 4.99 -12.56
CA GLY A 188 8.37 6.30 -12.90
C GLY A 188 7.32 7.40 -13.06
N LEU A 189 6.14 7.09 -13.62
CA LEU A 189 5.04 8.06 -13.71
C LEU A 189 4.55 8.51 -12.33
N ILE A 190 4.46 7.61 -11.36
CA ILE A 190 4.02 7.94 -9.98
C ILE A 190 5.08 8.79 -9.27
N LEU A 191 6.36 8.45 -9.42
CA LEU A 191 7.45 9.24 -8.83
C LEU A 191 7.47 10.66 -9.42
N ALA A 192 7.38 10.79 -10.75
CA ALA A 192 7.32 12.07 -11.43
C ALA A 192 6.07 12.87 -11.03
N LEU A 193 4.90 12.22 -10.98
CA LEU A 193 3.66 12.85 -10.53
C LEU A 193 3.81 13.43 -9.12
N HIS A 194 4.30 12.62 -8.19
CA HIS A 194 4.46 13.06 -6.81
C HIS A 194 5.43 14.25 -6.69
N PHE A 195 6.56 14.19 -7.39
CA PHE A 195 7.55 15.26 -7.41
C PHE A 195 6.96 16.55 -8.01
N GLU A 196 6.34 16.48 -9.20
CA GLU A 196 5.76 17.64 -9.86
C GLU A 196 4.58 18.24 -9.07
N ALA A 197 3.65 17.40 -8.60
CA ALA A 197 2.44 17.88 -7.96
C ALA A 197 2.71 18.38 -6.52
N ARG A 198 3.50 17.63 -5.73
CA ARG A 198 3.75 17.97 -4.32
C ARG A 198 4.85 19.01 -4.15
N PHE A 199 6.02 18.79 -4.75
CA PHE A 199 7.19 19.65 -4.54
C PHE A 199 7.14 20.86 -5.47
N MET A 200 6.99 20.66 -6.78
CA MET A 200 7.02 21.76 -7.75
C MET A 200 5.69 22.49 -7.89
N LYS A 201 4.58 21.93 -7.39
CA LYS A 201 3.21 22.49 -7.55
C LYS A 201 2.83 22.75 -9.00
N THR A 202 3.31 21.90 -9.91
CA THR A 202 3.10 22.05 -11.36
C THR A 202 1.67 21.69 -11.77
N PRO A 203 0.89 22.59 -12.38
CA PRO A 203 -0.46 22.27 -12.83
C PRO A 203 -0.48 21.17 -13.90
N GLY A 204 -1.49 20.30 -13.87
CA GLY A 204 -1.71 19.27 -14.89
C GLY A 204 -0.84 18.02 -14.75
N SER A 205 -0.07 17.85 -13.66
CA SER A 205 0.77 16.67 -13.41
C SER A 205 -0.02 15.37 -13.44
N THR A 206 -1.23 15.36 -12.85
CA THR A 206 -2.14 14.20 -12.87
C THR A 206 -2.55 13.81 -14.28
N VAL A 207 -2.88 14.80 -15.13
CA VAL A 207 -3.24 14.55 -16.54
C VAL A 207 -2.06 13.94 -17.29
N ARG A 208 -0.84 14.45 -17.07
CA ARG A 208 0.38 13.90 -17.69
C ARG A 208 0.66 12.46 -17.28
N ALA A 209 0.45 12.11 -16.01
CA ALA A 209 0.61 10.74 -15.52
C ALA A 209 -0.40 9.79 -16.21
N HIS A 210 -1.68 10.17 -16.30
CA HIS A 210 -2.68 9.40 -17.05
C HIS A 210 -2.34 9.25 -18.54
N THR A 211 -1.92 10.33 -19.18
CA THR A 211 -1.49 10.31 -20.59
C THR A 211 -0.28 9.40 -20.78
N GLY A 212 0.71 9.49 -19.89
CA GLY A 212 1.88 8.62 -19.91
C GLY A 212 1.51 7.14 -19.78
N PHE A 213 0.61 6.81 -18.86
CA PHE A 213 0.11 5.43 -18.72
C PHE A 213 -0.64 4.96 -19.98
N ALA A 214 -1.47 5.80 -20.58
CA ALA A 214 -2.14 5.46 -21.84
C ALA A 214 -1.13 5.19 -22.97
N HIS A 215 -0.04 5.97 -23.06
CA HIS A 215 1.04 5.74 -24.03
C HIS A 215 1.80 4.44 -23.75
N ILE A 216 2.06 4.09 -22.50
CA ILE A 216 2.65 2.80 -22.12
C ILE A 216 1.74 1.67 -22.62
N LEU A 217 0.45 1.73 -22.31
CA LEU A 217 -0.51 0.70 -22.74
C LEU A 217 -0.62 0.58 -24.26
N ALA A 218 -0.61 1.70 -24.98
CA ALA A 218 -0.64 1.68 -26.46
C ALA A 218 0.62 1.04 -27.05
N ARG A 219 1.79 1.32 -26.48
CA ARG A 219 3.07 0.77 -26.95
C ARG A 219 3.18 -0.75 -26.71
N TYR A 220 2.69 -1.24 -25.59
CA TYR A 220 2.77 -2.66 -25.22
C TYR A 220 1.50 -3.45 -25.57
N GLY A 221 0.43 -2.80 -26.02
CA GLY A 221 -0.84 -3.43 -26.39
C GLY A 221 -0.70 -4.43 -27.53
N SER A 222 -1.49 -5.50 -27.50
CA SER A 222 -1.60 -6.41 -28.64
C SER A 222 -2.55 -5.83 -29.71
N ALA A 223 -2.35 -6.17 -30.97
CA ALA A 223 -3.23 -5.77 -32.07
C ALA A 223 -4.71 -6.19 -31.89
N ALA A 224 -4.97 -7.18 -31.01
CA ALA A 224 -6.30 -7.64 -30.68
C ALA A 224 -7.07 -6.69 -29.72
N THR A 225 -6.35 -5.77 -29.06
CA THR A 225 -6.93 -4.82 -28.08
C THR A 225 -7.29 -3.48 -28.68
N GLU A 226 -6.96 -3.20 -29.94
CA GLU A 226 -7.44 -2.00 -30.63
C GLU A 226 -8.95 -2.12 -30.87
N PRO A 227 -9.77 -1.11 -30.49
CA PRO A 227 -11.17 -1.09 -30.90
C PRO A 227 -11.18 -1.12 -32.42
N LYS A 228 -11.83 -2.14 -33.02
CA LYS A 228 -12.07 -2.19 -34.45
C LYS A 228 -12.59 -0.82 -34.88
N LYS A 229 -11.77 -0.03 -35.59
CA LYS A 229 -12.23 1.19 -36.26
C LYS A 229 -13.48 0.78 -37.02
N SER A 230 -14.64 1.33 -36.68
CA SER A 230 -15.89 1.11 -37.37
C SER A 230 -15.64 1.28 -38.87
N ALA A 231 -15.69 0.18 -39.62
CA ALA A 231 -15.56 0.19 -41.04
C ALA A 231 -16.68 1.07 -41.61
N ASP A 232 -16.23 2.20 -42.16
CA ASP A 232 -16.77 2.88 -43.34
C ASP A 232 -18.30 2.84 -43.56
N ILE A 233 -19.00 3.83 -42.98
CA ILE A 233 -20.30 4.27 -43.48
C ILE A 233 -20.05 5.35 -44.55
N SER A 234 -19.41 4.99 -45.68
CA SER A 234 -19.35 5.84 -46.85
C SER A 234 -19.67 5.07 -48.13
N ARG A 235 -20.83 4.40 -48.12
CA ARG A 235 -21.46 3.91 -49.35
C ARG A 235 -22.93 4.33 -49.39
N ALA A 236 -23.17 5.63 -49.15
CA ALA A 236 -24.48 6.21 -49.44
C ALA A 236 -24.57 6.53 -50.94
N LYS A 237 -25.44 5.78 -51.58
CA LYS A 237 -25.93 5.84 -52.95
C LYS A 237 -26.00 7.24 -53.54
N ARG A 238 -25.34 7.43 -54.68
CA ARG A 238 -25.70 8.49 -55.65
C ARG A 238 -27.13 8.21 -56.16
N PRO A 239 -28.02 9.21 -56.20
CA PRO A 239 -29.27 9.08 -56.93
C PRO A 239 -29.04 9.19 -58.45
N PRO A 240 -29.89 8.56 -59.29
CA PRO A 240 -29.73 8.61 -60.74
C PRO A 240 -30.13 9.98 -61.29
N ALA A 241 -29.28 10.47 -62.25
CA ALA A 241 -29.57 11.67 -63.00
C ALA A 241 -30.84 11.50 -63.89
N LYS A 242 -31.70 12.54 -63.87
CA LYS A 242 -32.66 12.84 -64.89
C LYS A 242 -32.14 13.98 -65.75
#